data_5cfb394965123e81632ae5ca8f0e4993
#
_entry.id   5cfb394965123e81632ae5ca8f0e4993
#
_cell.length_a   1.000
_cell.length_b   1.000
_cell.length_c   1.000
_cell.angle_alpha   90.00
_cell.angle_beta   90.00
_cell.angle_gamma   90.00
#
_symmetry.space_group_name_H-M   'P 1'
#
loop_
_entity.id
_entity.type
_entity.pdbx_description
1 polymer ?
#
loop_
_entity_poly.entity_id
_entity_poly.type
_entity_poly.pdbx_seq_one_letter_code
_entity_poly.pdbx_strand_id
1 'polypeptide(L)'
;MKIRTDFVTNSSSSSFVCEICGRVESGWDASIGEFDMMQCVNGHVFCCDEALEMPSKEEMIKVILENEYNIKIKYDYFSCKRSEIIYSEEQLLEMSDDVLFYDFYNPDGYYEVPECMCPICNFIEYSEYDLSVYLLKEYKIPRDEVFAKVKKFNKRRRKLYENEYITYVCKKFDLNPTEIVAGWKERFGTYSEFKKWLRG
;
A
#
# COMPACT_ATOMS: atom_id res chain seq x y z
N MET A 1 -23.75 -6.88 13.51
CA MET A 1 -23.13 -6.09 14.57
C MET A 1 -22.05 -5.25 13.92
N LYS A 2 -22.29 -3.93 13.73
CA LYS A 2 -21.30 -2.99 13.20
C LYS A 2 -20.26 -2.77 14.29
N ILE A 3 -19.06 -3.29 14.11
CA ILE A 3 -17.92 -2.85 14.89
C ILE A 3 -17.54 -1.49 14.31
N ARG A 4 -17.93 -0.40 14.98
CA ARG A 4 -17.36 0.92 14.74
C ARG A 4 -15.96 0.88 15.30
N THR A 5 -14.98 0.96 14.42
CA THR A 5 -13.61 1.36 14.76
C THR A 5 -13.51 2.89 14.73
N ASP A 6 -14.46 3.55 15.38
CA ASP A 6 -14.34 4.98 15.64
C ASP A 6 -13.39 5.11 16.84
N PHE A 7 -12.13 5.33 16.57
CA PHE A 7 -11.22 5.82 17.58
C PHE A 7 -11.69 7.21 17.98
N VAL A 8 -12.17 7.34 19.22
CA VAL A 8 -12.39 8.63 19.85
C VAL A 8 -11.01 9.23 20.05
N THR A 9 -10.63 10.17 19.21
CA THR A 9 -9.43 10.98 19.38
C THR A 9 -9.58 11.87 20.59
N ASN A 10 -9.27 11.36 21.76
CA ASN A 10 -8.79 12.19 22.84
C ASN A 10 -7.27 12.30 22.65
N SER A 11 -6.87 13.45 22.13
CA SER A 11 -5.50 13.99 22.08
C SER A 11 -4.36 12.97 22.03
N SER A 12 -3.78 12.78 20.87
CA SER A 12 -2.37 12.41 20.70
C SER A 12 -1.98 10.93 20.79
N SER A 13 -2.87 9.95 20.67
CA SER A 13 -2.45 8.55 20.47
C SER A 13 -2.71 8.10 19.03
N SER A 14 -1.66 7.71 18.34
CA SER A 14 -1.74 7.10 17.00
C SER A 14 -1.66 5.58 17.13
N SER A 15 -2.42 4.86 16.32
CA SER A 15 -2.34 3.41 16.24
C SER A 15 -2.34 2.98 14.78
N PHE A 16 -1.38 2.15 14.42
CA PHE A 16 -1.18 1.65 13.07
C PHE A 16 -1.25 0.14 13.05
N VAL A 17 -1.83 -0.42 12.02
CA VAL A 17 -1.95 -1.86 11.82
C VAL A 17 -1.44 -2.20 10.43
N CYS A 18 -0.40 -3.03 10.35
CA CYS A 18 0.04 -3.56 9.08
C CYS A 18 -1.04 -4.48 8.50
N GLU A 19 -1.54 -4.16 7.32
CA GLU A 19 -2.59 -4.93 6.66
C GLU A 19 -2.08 -6.28 6.13
N ILE A 20 -0.77 -6.44 5.99
CA ILE A 20 -0.11 -7.66 5.50
C ILE A 20 0.11 -8.63 6.65
N CYS A 21 0.99 -8.28 7.61
CA CYS A 21 1.36 -9.19 8.70
C CYS A 21 0.50 -9.04 9.95
N GLY A 22 -0.34 -8.00 10.03
CA GLY A 22 -1.21 -7.72 11.18
C GLY A 22 -0.47 -7.23 12.43
N ARG A 23 0.80 -6.77 12.31
CA ARG A 23 1.54 -6.09 13.37
C ARG A 23 0.77 -4.84 13.77
N VAL A 24 0.58 -4.65 15.08
CA VAL A 24 -0.11 -3.49 15.64
C VAL A 24 0.89 -2.69 16.46
N GLU A 25 1.01 -1.40 16.13
CA GLU A 25 1.85 -0.46 16.86
C GLU A 25 1.03 0.75 17.29
N SER A 26 1.39 1.33 18.43
CA SER A 26 0.73 2.53 18.92
C SER A 26 1.67 3.35 19.76
N GLY A 27 1.54 4.66 19.68
CA GLY A 27 2.35 5.59 20.45
C GLY A 27 1.64 6.92 20.68
N TRP A 28 2.16 7.68 21.62
CA TRP A 28 1.70 9.02 21.91
C TRP A 28 2.39 9.99 20.93
N ASP A 29 1.61 10.76 20.15
CA ASP A 29 2.09 11.65 19.09
C ASP A 29 3.05 11.01 18.06
N ALA A 30 2.99 9.68 17.94
CA ALA A 30 3.89 8.95 17.08
C ALA A 30 3.45 9.01 15.61
N SER A 31 4.41 9.18 14.72
CA SER A 31 4.23 9.04 13.27
C SER A 31 4.34 7.58 12.85
N ILE A 32 3.77 7.25 11.70
CA ILE A 32 3.80 5.89 11.14
C ILE A 32 5.25 5.39 10.92
N GLY A 33 6.17 6.27 10.52
CA GLY A 33 7.57 5.92 10.27
C GLY A 33 8.39 5.60 11.51
N GLU A 34 7.96 6.05 12.71
CA GLU A 34 8.64 5.67 13.96
C GLU A 34 8.49 4.18 14.29
N PHE A 35 7.55 3.52 13.63
CA PHE A 35 7.28 2.08 13.79
C PHE A 35 7.79 1.24 12.62
N ASP A 36 8.65 1.78 11.77
CA ASP A 36 9.08 1.14 10.53
C ASP A 36 7.89 0.68 9.66
N MET A 37 6.88 1.53 9.58
CA MET A 37 5.70 1.35 8.73
C MET A 37 5.55 2.53 7.77
N MET A 38 4.86 2.28 6.67
CA MET A 38 4.50 3.28 5.67
C MET A 38 3.06 3.09 5.21
N GLN A 39 2.54 4.12 4.57
CA GLN A 39 1.20 4.12 4.00
C GLN A 39 1.29 4.45 2.51
N CYS A 40 0.52 3.81 1.66
CA CYS A 40 0.45 4.22 0.26
C CYS A 40 -0.66 5.25 0.02
N VAL A 41 -0.61 5.91 -1.15
CA VAL A 41 -1.61 6.90 -1.59
C VAL A 41 -3.07 6.39 -1.59
N ASN A 42 -3.29 5.09 -1.54
CA ASN A 42 -4.61 4.46 -1.39
C ASN A 42 -4.96 4.13 0.07
N GLY A 43 -4.13 4.53 1.02
CA GLY A 43 -4.37 4.39 2.46
C GLY A 43 -4.01 3.02 3.05
N HIS A 44 -3.34 2.11 2.30
CA HIS A 44 -2.89 0.84 2.87
C HIS A 44 -1.67 1.06 3.75
N VAL A 45 -1.70 0.49 4.94
CA VAL A 45 -0.60 0.54 5.92
C VAL A 45 0.13 -0.80 5.93
N PHE A 46 1.47 -0.77 5.82
CA PHE A 46 2.31 -1.96 5.82
C PHE A 46 3.70 -1.67 6.38
N CYS A 47 4.43 -2.71 6.77
CA CYS A 47 5.80 -2.57 7.26
C CYS A 47 6.75 -2.14 6.13
N CYS A 48 7.79 -1.37 6.45
CA CYS A 48 8.73 -0.85 5.44
C CYS A 48 9.45 -1.97 4.66
N ASP A 49 9.71 -3.10 5.31
CA ASP A 49 10.34 -4.28 4.69
C ASP A 49 9.43 -5.05 3.71
N GLU A 50 8.12 -4.75 3.72
CA GLU A 50 7.16 -5.29 2.77
C GLU A 50 7.04 -4.43 1.49
N ALA A 51 7.59 -3.22 1.49
CA ALA A 51 7.52 -2.32 0.35
C ALA A 51 8.20 -2.94 -0.88
N LEU A 52 7.59 -2.74 -2.04
CA LEU A 52 8.20 -3.09 -3.31
C LEU A 52 9.33 -2.11 -3.64
N GLU A 53 10.21 -2.52 -4.56
CA GLU A 53 11.31 -1.66 -5.02
C GLU A 53 10.78 -0.34 -5.59
N MET A 54 11.58 0.71 -5.43
CA MET A 54 11.30 2.00 -6.05
C MET A 54 11.23 1.85 -7.57
N PRO A 55 10.43 2.68 -8.24
CA PRO A 55 10.41 2.73 -9.69
C PRO A 55 11.83 2.97 -10.26
N SER A 56 12.08 2.49 -11.47
CA SER A 56 13.34 2.79 -12.15
C SER A 56 13.52 4.30 -12.35
N LYS A 57 14.75 4.74 -12.49
CA LYS A 57 15.09 6.15 -12.72
C LYS A 57 14.35 6.73 -13.91
N GLU A 58 14.29 5.96 -15.01
CA GLU A 58 13.60 6.34 -16.23
C GLU A 58 12.11 6.51 -16.02
N GLU A 59 11.48 5.61 -15.26
CA GLU A 59 10.04 5.71 -14.91
C GLU A 59 9.77 6.91 -14.03
N MET A 60 10.62 7.18 -13.02
CA MET A 60 10.48 8.37 -12.18
C MET A 60 10.59 9.65 -12.99
N ILE A 61 11.60 9.78 -13.84
CA ILE A 61 11.83 10.97 -14.67
C ILE A 61 10.64 11.19 -15.62
N LYS A 62 10.15 10.14 -16.25
CA LYS A 62 8.98 10.22 -17.11
C LYS A 62 7.76 10.81 -16.37
N VAL A 63 7.45 10.28 -15.19
CA VAL A 63 6.33 10.75 -14.36
C VAL A 63 6.55 12.20 -13.91
N ILE A 64 7.78 12.54 -13.50
CA ILE A 64 8.15 13.89 -13.07
C ILE A 64 7.91 14.90 -14.21
N LEU A 65 8.30 14.59 -15.44
CA LEU A 65 8.14 15.47 -16.59
C LEU A 65 6.68 15.54 -17.05
N GLU A 66 5.96 14.43 -17.09
CA GLU A 66 4.54 14.36 -17.48
C GLU A 66 3.64 15.16 -16.53
N ASN A 67 4.00 15.28 -15.23
CA ASN A 67 3.21 15.99 -14.24
C ASN A 67 3.82 17.35 -13.82
N GLU A 68 4.83 17.83 -14.52
CA GLU A 68 5.52 19.11 -14.24
C GLU A 68 6.14 19.19 -12.83
N TYR A 69 6.45 18.06 -12.20
CA TYR A 69 7.10 17.99 -10.88
C TYR A 69 8.56 18.45 -10.90
N ASN A 70 9.15 18.61 -12.10
CA ASN A 70 10.46 19.20 -12.32
C ASN A 70 10.50 20.72 -12.12
N ILE A 71 9.37 21.37 -11.85
CA ILE A 71 9.29 22.80 -11.56
C ILE A 71 9.31 23.00 -10.05
N LYS A 72 10.34 23.64 -9.53
CA LYS A 72 10.50 23.94 -8.10
C LYS A 72 10.42 25.42 -7.84
N ILE A 73 9.71 25.79 -6.80
CA ILE A 73 9.61 27.19 -6.36
C ILE A 73 10.65 27.43 -5.28
N LYS A 74 11.64 28.26 -5.58
CA LYS A 74 12.60 28.75 -4.59
C LYS A 74 12.13 30.08 -4.03
N TYR A 75 12.01 30.17 -2.72
CA TYR A 75 11.71 31.40 -2.02
C TYR A 75 12.98 31.96 -1.40
N ASP A 76 13.33 33.18 -1.81
CA ASP A 76 14.43 33.93 -1.19
C ASP A 76 13.87 34.80 -0.05
N TYR A 77 14.12 34.39 1.18
CA TYR A 77 13.65 35.07 2.38
C TYR A 77 14.21 36.50 2.54
N PHE A 78 15.41 36.79 2.02
CA PHE A 78 16.03 38.11 2.13
C PHE A 78 15.41 39.14 1.17
N SER A 79 15.13 38.72 -0.04
CA SER A 79 14.54 39.56 -1.07
C SER A 79 13.02 39.45 -1.16
N CYS A 80 12.39 38.55 -0.41
CA CYS A 80 10.96 38.19 -0.50
C CYS A 80 10.52 37.84 -1.94
N LYS A 81 11.42 37.30 -2.76
CA LYS A 81 11.13 36.94 -4.15
C LYS A 81 10.95 35.45 -4.30
N ARG A 82 9.99 35.08 -5.14
CA ARG A 82 9.84 33.72 -5.65
C ARG A 82 10.52 33.60 -7.00
N SER A 83 11.24 32.52 -7.22
CA SER A 83 11.79 32.16 -8.52
C SER A 83 11.46 30.71 -8.82
N GLU A 84 11.13 30.43 -10.06
CA GLU A 84 10.92 29.06 -10.54
C GLU A 84 12.26 28.52 -11.06
N ILE A 85 12.56 27.29 -10.69
CA ILE A 85 13.66 26.51 -11.22
C ILE A 85 13.06 25.35 -11.98
N ILE A 86 13.34 25.27 -13.27
CA ILE A 86 12.87 24.17 -14.13
C ILE A 86 14.08 23.27 -14.40
N TYR A 87 13.99 22.02 -13.97
CA TYR A 87 15.04 21.03 -14.21
C TYR A 87 14.81 20.33 -15.54
N SER A 88 15.85 20.26 -16.39
CA SER A 88 15.80 19.49 -17.63
C SER A 88 15.90 17.99 -17.35
N GLU A 89 15.55 17.17 -18.35
CA GLU A 89 15.71 15.72 -18.29
C GLU A 89 17.16 15.32 -17.98
N GLU A 90 18.13 15.97 -18.63
CA GLU A 90 19.56 15.69 -18.39
C GLU A 90 19.97 15.98 -16.93
N GLN A 91 19.45 17.07 -16.34
CA GLN A 91 19.72 17.41 -14.95
C GLN A 91 19.08 16.39 -13.99
N LEU A 92 17.89 15.90 -14.30
CA LEU A 92 17.24 14.84 -13.51
C LEU A 92 18.02 13.52 -13.62
N LEU A 93 18.54 13.18 -14.79
CA LEU A 93 19.38 11.98 -14.99
C LEU A 93 20.67 11.98 -14.17
N GLU A 94 21.23 13.16 -13.88
CA GLU A 94 22.45 13.30 -13.06
C GLU A 94 22.19 13.17 -11.55
N MET A 95 20.92 13.26 -11.10
CA MET A 95 20.56 13.15 -9.69
C MET A 95 20.61 11.68 -9.21
N SER A 96 20.80 11.48 -7.90
CA SER A 96 20.62 10.16 -7.30
C SER A 96 19.15 9.75 -7.28
N ASP A 97 18.90 8.45 -7.21
CA ASP A 97 17.53 7.91 -7.18
C ASP A 97 16.75 8.39 -5.95
N ASP A 98 17.42 8.51 -4.80
CA ASP A 98 16.83 9.06 -3.58
C ASP A 98 16.39 10.52 -3.76
N VAL A 99 17.21 11.37 -4.36
CA VAL A 99 16.86 12.76 -4.62
C VAL A 99 15.70 12.86 -5.61
N LEU A 100 15.74 12.05 -6.67
CA LEU A 100 14.64 12.00 -7.63
C LEU A 100 13.33 11.56 -6.94
N PHE A 101 13.41 10.54 -6.10
CA PHE A 101 12.24 10.01 -5.43
C PHE A 101 11.68 11.00 -4.41
N TYR A 102 12.46 11.41 -3.42
CA TYR A 102 11.95 12.21 -2.31
C TYR A 102 11.73 13.68 -2.64
N ASP A 103 12.51 14.27 -3.54
CA ASP A 103 12.37 15.68 -3.86
C ASP A 103 11.42 15.97 -5.03
N PHE A 104 11.24 15.02 -5.95
CA PHE A 104 10.49 15.26 -7.18
C PHE A 104 9.32 14.29 -7.41
N TYR A 105 9.57 12.99 -7.30
CA TYR A 105 8.56 11.97 -7.62
C TYR A 105 7.49 11.85 -6.52
N ASN A 106 7.90 11.91 -5.27
CA ASN A 106 7.01 11.79 -4.09
C ASN A 106 7.34 12.85 -3.01
N PRO A 107 7.32 14.16 -3.33
CA PRO A 107 7.84 15.22 -2.47
C PRO A 107 7.05 15.44 -1.17
N ASP A 108 5.79 15.09 -1.16
CA ASP A 108 4.90 15.29 0.00
C ASP A 108 4.77 14.04 0.88
N GLY A 109 5.42 12.93 0.47
CA GLY A 109 5.16 11.62 1.01
C GLY A 109 6.31 10.97 1.78
N TYR A 110 6.85 11.62 2.81
CA TYR A 110 7.95 11.00 3.58
C TYR A 110 7.60 9.60 4.11
N TYR A 111 6.34 9.33 4.44
CA TYR A 111 5.82 8.01 4.85
C TYR A 111 4.65 7.53 4.00
N GLU A 112 4.25 8.32 3.01
CA GLU A 112 3.24 7.98 2.02
C GLU A 112 3.94 7.64 0.71
N VAL A 113 3.78 6.40 0.25
CA VAL A 113 4.45 5.90 -0.95
C VAL A 113 3.47 5.74 -2.11
N PRO A 114 3.94 5.82 -3.35
CA PRO A 114 3.11 5.63 -4.53
C PRO A 114 2.56 4.20 -4.62
N GLU A 115 1.48 4.05 -5.40
CA GLU A 115 0.80 2.77 -5.59
C GLU A 115 1.75 1.65 -6.06
N CYS A 116 2.74 1.98 -6.90
CA CYS A 116 3.69 1.00 -7.44
C CYS A 116 4.57 0.33 -6.37
N MET A 117 4.79 0.99 -5.23
CA MET A 117 5.55 0.43 -4.10
C MET A 117 4.67 -0.35 -3.11
N CYS A 118 3.36 -0.28 -3.23
CA CYS A 118 2.44 -0.95 -2.33
C CYS A 118 2.18 -2.39 -2.78
N PRO A 119 2.52 -3.41 -1.98
CA PRO A 119 2.28 -4.80 -2.34
C PRO A 119 0.78 -5.13 -2.46
N ILE A 120 -0.07 -4.46 -1.68
CA ILE A 120 -1.52 -4.65 -1.73
C ILE A 120 -2.07 -4.10 -3.06
N CYS A 121 -1.69 -2.87 -3.45
CA CYS A 121 -2.11 -2.29 -4.72
C CYS A 121 -1.65 -3.09 -5.94
N ASN A 122 -0.50 -3.75 -5.84
CA ASN A 122 0.07 -4.58 -6.90
C ASN A 122 -0.42 -6.04 -6.90
N PHE A 123 -1.40 -6.39 -6.07
CA PHE A 123 -1.92 -7.74 -5.92
C PHE A 123 -0.88 -8.81 -5.53
N ILE A 124 0.22 -8.40 -4.88
CA ILE A 124 1.18 -9.32 -4.27
C ILE A 124 0.64 -9.78 -2.93
N GLU A 125 0.06 -8.82 -2.19
CA GLU A 125 -0.65 -9.07 -0.94
C GLU A 125 -2.10 -8.55 -1.05
N TYR A 126 -3.00 -9.11 -0.25
CA TYR A 126 -4.39 -8.66 -0.15
C TYR A 126 -4.96 -8.94 1.22
N SER A 127 -5.91 -8.09 1.64
CA SER A 127 -6.55 -8.26 2.91
C SER A 127 -7.41 -9.54 2.96
N GLU A 128 -7.50 -10.14 4.14
CA GLU A 128 -8.42 -11.26 4.41
C GLU A 128 -9.85 -10.95 3.94
N TYR A 129 -10.25 -9.70 4.11
CA TYR A 129 -11.57 -9.21 3.72
C TYR A 129 -11.75 -9.30 2.19
N ASP A 130 -10.84 -8.75 1.43
CA ASP A 130 -10.95 -8.69 -0.04
C ASP A 130 -10.95 -10.08 -0.65
N LEU A 131 -10.04 -10.95 -0.19
CA LEU A 131 -10.04 -12.35 -0.61
C LEU A 131 -11.37 -13.05 -0.27
N SER A 132 -11.90 -12.87 0.95
CA SER A 132 -13.15 -13.50 1.34
C SER A 132 -14.36 -13.03 0.53
N VAL A 133 -14.39 -11.74 0.15
CA VAL A 133 -15.44 -11.19 -0.72
C VAL A 133 -15.30 -11.72 -2.15
N TYR A 134 -14.08 -11.78 -2.66
CA TYR A 134 -13.80 -12.35 -3.98
C TYR A 134 -14.25 -13.82 -4.06
N LEU A 135 -13.86 -14.64 -3.09
CA LEU A 135 -14.25 -16.05 -3.03
C LEU A 135 -15.77 -16.24 -2.94
N LEU A 136 -16.46 -15.37 -2.20
CA LEU A 136 -17.93 -15.38 -2.15
C LEU A 136 -18.55 -15.05 -3.51
N LYS A 137 -18.06 -14.03 -4.21
CA LYS A 137 -18.65 -13.59 -5.48
C LYS A 137 -18.37 -14.57 -6.62
N GLU A 138 -17.14 -15.05 -6.76
CA GLU A 138 -16.72 -15.90 -7.88
C GLU A 138 -17.00 -17.40 -7.63
N TYR A 139 -16.65 -17.90 -6.45
CA TYR A 139 -16.68 -19.32 -6.15
C TYR A 139 -17.86 -19.73 -5.26
N LYS A 140 -18.69 -18.76 -4.84
CA LYS A 140 -19.83 -18.99 -3.93
C LYS A 140 -19.43 -19.57 -2.56
N ILE A 141 -18.18 -19.33 -2.14
CA ILE A 141 -17.67 -19.77 -0.85
C ILE A 141 -18.09 -18.75 0.21
N PRO A 142 -18.86 -19.17 1.25
CA PRO A 142 -19.30 -18.26 2.30
C PRO A 142 -18.12 -17.70 3.10
N ARG A 143 -18.17 -16.40 3.40
CA ARG A 143 -17.11 -15.69 4.14
C ARG A 143 -16.88 -16.23 5.55
N ASP A 144 -17.96 -16.60 6.24
CA ASP A 144 -17.91 -17.22 7.56
C ASP A 144 -17.17 -18.57 7.54
N GLU A 145 -17.28 -19.33 6.46
CA GLU A 145 -16.52 -20.57 6.28
C GLU A 145 -15.03 -20.28 6.10
N VAL A 146 -14.65 -19.28 5.32
CA VAL A 146 -13.24 -18.85 5.17
C VAL A 146 -12.68 -18.47 6.54
N PHE A 147 -13.33 -17.59 7.27
CA PHE A 147 -12.89 -17.15 8.60
C PHE A 147 -12.85 -18.28 9.62
N ALA A 148 -13.78 -19.23 9.58
CA ALA A 148 -13.76 -20.40 10.47
C ALA A 148 -12.51 -21.29 10.22
N LYS A 149 -12.10 -21.48 8.96
CA LYS A 149 -10.89 -22.25 8.60
C LYS A 149 -9.63 -21.55 9.13
N VAL A 150 -9.49 -20.25 8.94
CA VAL A 150 -8.37 -19.45 9.43
C VAL A 150 -8.32 -19.45 10.94
N LYS A 151 -9.45 -19.19 11.61
CA LYS A 151 -9.53 -19.22 13.08
C LYS A 151 -9.12 -20.56 13.65
N LYS A 152 -9.47 -21.67 12.99
CA LYS A 152 -9.09 -23.02 13.41
C LYS A 152 -7.57 -23.26 13.27
N PHE A 153 -6.94 -22.71 12.24
CA PHE A 153 -5.50 -22.77 12.07
C PHE A 153 -4.77 -21.97 13.17
N ASN A 154 -5.16 -20.72 13.35
CA ASN A 154 -4.55 -19.79 14.30
C ASN A 154 -4.62 -20.30 15.75
N LYS A 155 -5.67 -21.03 16.11
CA LYS A 155 -5.77 -21.67 17.43
C LYS A 155 -4.82 -22.85 17.63
N ARG A 156 -4.38 -23.52 16.56
CA ARG A 156 -3.60 -24.76 16.65
C ARG A 156 -2.11 -24.56 16.50
N ARG A 157 -1.69 -23.47 15.83
CA ARG A 157 -0.30 -23.24 15.46
C ARG A 157 0.14 -21.83 15.85
N ARG A 158 0.35 -20.99 14.88
CA ARG A 158 0.68 -19.57 14.97
C ARG A 158 -0.25 -18.79 14.08
N LYS A 159 -0.32 -17.49 14.22
CA LYS A 159 -1.00 -16.61 13.28
C LYS A 159 -0.44 -16.85 11.88
N LEU A 160 -1.30 -16.91 10.87
CA LEU A 160 -0.88 -16.88 9.48
C LEU A 160 -0.34 -15.49 9.17
N TYR A 161 0.82 -15.44 8.56
CA TYR A 161 1.45 -14.20 8.13
C TYR A 161 1.45 -14.13 6.60
N GLU A 162 1.34 -12.90 6.07
CA GLU A 162 1.62 -12.52 4.68
C GLU A 162 0.95 -13.41 3.63
N ASN A 163 1.68 -13.74 2.59
CA ASN A 163 1.26 -14.62 1.50
C ASN A 163 0.84 -16.04 1.93
N GLU A 164 1.18 -16.46 3.17
CA GLU A 164 0.67 -17.71 3.73
C GLU A 164 -0.86 -17.77 3.78
N TYR A 165 -1.52 -16.61 3.97
CA TYR A 165 -2.97 -16.55 4.14
C TYR A 165 -3.69 -17.03 2.87
N ILE A 166 -3.40 -16.48 1.71
CA ILE A 166 -4.05 -16.91 0.47
C ILE A 166 -3.70 -18.35 0.14
N THR A 167 -2.42 -18.71 0.27
CA THR A 167 -1.97 -20.09 0.01
C THR A 167 -2.73 -21.07 0.90
N TYR A 168 -2.89 -20.74 2.19
CA TYR A 168 -3.62 -21.57 3.12
C TYR A 168 -5.11 -21.67 2.76
N VAL A 169 -5.76 -20.53 2.52
CA VAL A 169 -7.19 -20.46 2.21
C VAL A 169 -7.49 -21.19 0.90
N CYS A 170 -6.77 -20.87 -0.17
CA CYS A 170 -6.96 -21.50 -1.47
C CYS A 170 -6.79 -23.02 -1.39
N LYS A 171 -5.76 -23.52 -0.69
CA LYS A 171 -5.57 -24.95 -0.46
C LYS A 171 -6.74 -25.62 0.28
N LYS A 172 -7.51 -24.88 1.10
CA LYS A 172 -8.67 -25.42 1.82
C LYS A 172 -9.92 -25.56 0.95
N PHE A 173 -9.92 -24.91 -0.19
CA PHE A 173 -11.03 -24.93 -1.14
C PHE A 173 -10.61 -25.48 -2.51
N ASP A 174 -9.46 -26.18 -2.60
CA ASP A 174 -8.90 -26.74 -3.82
C ASP A 174 -8.72 -25.71 -4.95
N LEU A 175 -8.33 -24.50 -4.57
CA LEU A 175 -8.05 -23.39 -5.48
C LEU A 175 -6.55 -23.17 -5.62
N ASN A 176 -6.12 -22.69 -6.79
CA ASN A 176 -4.73 -22.31 -7.04
C ASN A 176 -4.52 -20.81 -6.77
N PRO A 177 -3.72 -20.43 -5.75
CA PRO A 177 -3.50 -19.02 -5.42
C PRO A 177 -2.84 -18.23 -6.55
N THR A 178 -1.92 -18.84 -7.28
CA THR A 178 -1.21 -18.18 -8.40
C THR A 178 -2.16 -17.84 -9.55
N GLU A 179 -3.09 -18.75 -9.87
CA GLU A 179 -4.10 -18.50 -10.91
C GLU A 179 -5.08 -17.40 -10.50
N ILE A 180 -5.46 -17.36 -9.22
CA ILE A 180 -6.35 -16.31 -8.70
C ILE A 180 -5.69 -14.94 -8.85
N VAL A 181 -4.44 -14.78 -8.42
CA VAL A 181 -3.72 -13.50 -8.50
C VAL A 181 -3.48 -13.09 -9.95
N ALA A 182 -3.05 -14.01 -10.80
CA ALA A 182 -2.88 -13.73 -12.23
C ALA A 182 -4.19 -13.28 -12.87
N GLY A 183 -5.30 -13.95 -12.53
CA GLY A 183 -6.63 -13.59 -13.01
C GLY A 183 -7.09 -12.20 -12.52
N TRP A 184 -6.69 -11.77 -11.34
CA TRP A 184 -7.00 -10.41 -10.86
C TRP A 184 -6.29 -9.35 -11.68
N LYS A 185 -4.98 -9.49 -11.94
CA LYS A 185 -4.22 -8.57 -12.78
C LYS A 185 -4.78 -8.48 -14.20
N GLU A 186 -5.09 -9.62 -14.80
CA GLU A 186 -5.65 -9.69 -16.16
C GLU A 186 -7.05 -9.04 -16.23
N ARG A 187 -7.92 -9.35 -15.26
CA ARG A 187 -9.32 -8.92 -15.29
C ARG A 187 -9.53 -7.48 -14.87
N PHE A 188 -8.83 -7.01 -13.86
CA PHE A 188 -9.07 -5.70 -13.24
C PHE A 188 -8.03 -4.65 -13.62
N GLY A 189 -6.83 -5.06 -14.00
CA GLY A 189 -5.73 -4.17 -14.35
C GLY A 189 -5.15 -3.44 -13.15
N THR A 190 -5.98 -2.74 -12.36
CA THR A 190 -5.57 -2.01 -11.17
C THR A 190 -6.32 -2.46 -9.92
N TYR A 191 -5.69 -2.29 -8.76
CA TYR A 191 -6.31 -2.59 -7.47
C TYR A 191 -7.56 -1.73 -7.21
N SER A 192 -7.57 -0.48 -7.69
CA SER A 192 -8.73 0.40 -7.60
C SER A 192 -9.97 -0.16 -8.30
N GLU A 193 -9.83 -0.70 -9.51
CA GLU A 193 -10.92 -1.34 -10.24
C GLU A 193 -11.37 -2.64 -9.55
N PHE A 194 -10.44 -3.42 -9.02
CA PHE A 194 -10.75 -4.58 -8.19
C PHE A 194 -11.58 -4.20 -6.96
N LYS A 195 -11.20 -3.14 -6.23
CA LYS A 195 -11.96 -2.64 -5.07
C LYS A 195 -13.36 -2.15 -5.45
N LYS A 196 -13.51 -1.47 -6.59
CA LYS A 196 -14.84 -1.08 -7.09
C LYS A 196 -15.72 -2.30 -7.34
N TRP A 197 -15.17 -3.32 -7.98
CA TRP A 197 -15.90 -4.57 -8.24
C TRP A 197 -16.25 -5.31 -6.96
N LEU A 198 -15.39 -5.34 -5.95
CA LEU A 198 -15.70 -5.95 -4.65
C LEU A 198 -16.87 -5.26 -3.95
N ARG A 199 -17.03 -3.95 -4.12
CA ARG A 199 -18.08 -3.14 -3.48
C ARG A 199 -19.44 -3.21 -4.19
N GLY A 200 -19.47 -3.40 -5.50
CA GLY A 200 -20.67 -3.57 -6.33
C GLY A 200 -21.26 -4.96 -6.19
#